data_a086db3d900580c8193665071d1529ad
#
_entry.id   a086db3d900580c8193665071d1529ad
#
_cell.length_a   1.000
_cell.length_b   1.000
_cell.length_c   1.000
_cell.angle_alpha   90.00
_cell.angle_beta   90.00
_cell.angle_gamma   90.00
#
_symmetry.space_group_name_H-M   'P 1'
#
loop_
_entity.id
_entity.type
_entity.pdbx_description
1 polymer ?
#
loop_
_entity_poly.entity_id
_entity_poly.type
_entity_poly.pdbx_seq_one_letter_code
_entity_poly.pdbx_strand_id
1 'polypeptide(L)'
;GRMGMVLANGSLSSQSGGEGEIRKKIVNADLVDCIIAMPTQLFYTTQIPVSLWFISKRKKQPGKTLFIDARKMGVMVSRKLRELTDGTKEEYKNEDGTLKNDIKKIADTYNAYVSGTLENVKGFCAVATTEEIAKQDYILTPGRYVGIEEQQDDGEPFEEKMARLTSELSDLFVQSHKLEAEIKEKLGAIGYEI
;
A
#
# COMPACT_ATOMS: atom_id res chain seq x y z
N GLY A 1 -2.68 27.19 -10.81
CA GLY A 1 -1.51 26.63 -10.11
C GLY A 1 -1.71 25.18 -9.77
N ARG A 2 -0.62 24.50 -9.53
CA ARG A 2 -0.58 23.11 -9.04
C ARG A 2 0.19 23.09 -7.72
N MET A 3 -0.15 22.12 -6.85
CA MET A 3 0.49 21.92 -5.56
C MET A 3 0.66 20.41 -5.33
N GLY A 4 1.83 20.02 -4.84
CA GLY A 4 2.12 18.70 -4.32
C GLY A 4 2.36 18.79 -2.82
N MET A 5 1.75 17.91 -2.04
CA MET A 5 1.92 17.82 -0.59
C MET A 5 2.22 16.40 -0.17
N VAL A 6 3.05 16.26 0.85
CA VAL A 6 3.28 15.00 1.56
C VAL A 6 2.56 15.07 2.89
N LEU A 7 1.62 14.16 3.12
CA LEU A 7 0.84 14.11 4.36
C LEU A 7 0.85 12.68 4.92
N ALA A 8 0.68 12.57 6.24
CA ALA A 8 0.46 11.25 6.87
C ALA A 8 -0.85 10.63 6.35
N ASN A 9 -0.90 9.30 6.27
CA ASN A 9 -2.07 8.59 5.72
C ASN A 9 -3.38 8.87 6.46
N GLY A 10 -3.32 9.28 7.73
CA GLY A 10 -4.49 9.73 8.48
C GLY A 10 -5.28 10.84 7.77
N SER A 11 -4.60 11.73 7.04
CA SER A 11 -5.23 12.81 6.27
C SER A 11 -6.24 12.31 5.22
N LEU A 12 -6.08 11.07 4.74
CA LEU A 12 -6.96 10.46 3.73
C LEU A 12 -8.34 10.05 4.27
N SER A 13 -8.45 9.79 5.58
CA SER A 13 -9.66 9.17 6.16
C SER A 13 -10.11 9.78 7.50
N SER A 14 -9.26 10.52 8.23
CA SER A 14 -9.60 11.10 9.52
C SER A 14 -10.82 12.03 9.41
N GLN A 15 -11.70 11.95 10.42
CA GLN A 15 -12.86 12.84 10.58
C GLN A 15 -12.65 13.85 11.72
N SER A 16 -11.54 13.71 12.46
CA SER A 16 -11.22 14.56 13.61
C SER A 16 -10.93 16.00 13.18
N GLY A 17 -11.22 16.96 14.06
CA GLY A 17 -10.86 18.37 13.81
C GLY A 17 -11.43 19.01 12.54
N GLY A 18 -12.49 18.44 11.96
CA GLY A 18 -13.09 18.96 10.73
C GLY A 18 -12.36 18.55 9.44
N GLU A 19 -11.39 17.64 9.51
CA GLU A 19 -10.63 17.17 8.33
C GLU A 19 -11.53 16.57 7.25
N GLY A 20 -12.59 15.84 7.64
CA GLY A 20 -13.58 15.31 6.70
C GLY A 20 -14.27 16.39 5.89
N GLU A 21 -14.68 17.49 6.53
CA GLU A 21 -15.32 18.63 5.86
C GLU A 21 -14.33 19.37 4.94
N ILE A 22 -13.06 19.46 5.31
CA ILE A 22 -12.02 20.03 4.44
C ILE A 22 -11.86 19.17 3.19
N ARG A 23 -11.73 17.83 3.32
CA ARG A 23 -11.64 16.91 2.18
C ARG A 23 -12.86 17.06 1.25
N LYS A 24 -14.07 17.04 1.82
CA LYS A 24 -15.31 17.22 1.08
C LYS A 24 -15.32 18.51 0.26
N LYS A 25 -14.92 19.63 0.86
CA LYS A 25 -14.84 20.92 0.16
C LYS A 25 -13.83 20.91 -0.98
N ILE A 26 -12.65 20.33 -0.78
CA ILE A 26 -11.58 20.25 -1.78
C ILE A 26 -11.98 19.34 -2.96
N VAL A 27 -12.63 18.21 -2.67
CA VAL A 27 -13.12 17.27 -3.69
C VAL A 27 -14.27 17.90 -4.48
N ASN A 28 -15.27 18.49 -3.81
CA ASN A 28 -16.40 19.13 -4.47
C ASN A 28 -16.01 20.38 -5.28
N ALA A 29 -14.90 21.04 -4.92
CA ALA A 29 -14.32 22.12 -5.70
C ALA A 29 -13.48 21.61 -6.91
N ASP A 30 -13.49 20.30 -7.16
CA ASP A 30 -12.73 19.62 -8.24
C ASP A 30 -11.23 19.94 -8.24
N LEU A 31 -10.63 20.02 -7.05
CA LEU A 31 -9.21 20.38 -6.90
C LEU A 31 -8.28 19.20 -6.80
N VAL A 32 -8.74 18.03 -6.32
CA VAL A 32 -7.90 16.84 -6.14
C VAL A 32 -7.64 16.18 -7.50
N ASP A 33 -6.41 16.20 -7.95
CA ASP A 33 -5.99 15.67 -9.25
C ASP A 33 -5.52 14.21 -9.13
N CYS A 34 -4.62 13.95 -8.16
CA CYS A 34 -4.10 12.61 -7.90
C CYS A 34 -3.78 12.41 -6.43
N ILE A 35 -4.03 11.21 -5.93
CA ILE A 35 -3.63 10.73 -4.59
C ILE A 35 -2.78 9.47 -4.75
N ILE A 36 -1.60 9.45 -4.14
CA ILE A 36 -0.71 8.28 -4.16
C ILE A 36 -0.46 7.83 -2.72
N ALA A 37 -0.82 6.60 -2.38
CA ALA A 37 -0.41 5.98 -1.12
C ALA A 37 1.01 5.43 -1.28
N MET A 38 1.93 5.92 -0.46
CA MET A 38 3.34 5.57 -0.52
C MET A 38 3.65 4.42 0.45
N PRO A 39 4.73 3.65 0.19
CA PRO A 39 5.18 2.62 1.11
C PRO A 39 5.67 3.21 2.45
N THR A 40 5.76 2.35 3.45
CA THR A 40 6.40 2.68 4.73
C THR A 40 7.92 2.79 4.58
N GLN A 41 8.58 3.37 5.58
CA GLN A 41 10.04 3.38 5.69
C GLN A 41 10.79 4.20 4.61
N LEU A 42 10.13 5.19 3.99
CA LEU A 42 10.76 6.07 3.01
C LEU A 42 11.62 7.18 3.65
N PHE A 43 11.51 7.39 4.96
CA PHE A 43 12.21 8.47 5.67
C PHE A 43 13.15 7.91 6.73
N TYR A 44 14.30 8.55 6.92
CA TYR A 44 15.31 8.14 7.90
C TYR A 44 14.82 8.20 9.34
N THR A 45 13.92 9.14 9.66
CA THR A 45 13.49 9.45 11.02
C THR A 45 12.16 8.83 11.41
N THR A 46 11.37 8.36 10.42
CA THR A 46 10.04 7.77 10.67
C THR A 46 9.73 6.65 9.71
N GLN A 47 9.01 5.65 10.23
CA GLN A 47 8.51 4.52 9.43
C GLN A 47 7.05 4.70 9.01
N ILE A 48 6.44 5.84 9.34
CA ILE A 48 5.02 6.11 9.08
C ILE A 48 4.79 6.18 7.57
N PRO A 49 3.77 5.48 7.04
CA PRO A 49 3.39 5.61 5.63
C PRO A 49 2.80 6.99 5.37
N VAL A 50 3.12 7.54 4.21
CA VAL A 50 2.63 8.85 3.77
C VAL A 50 1.82 8.73 2.50
N SER A 51 1.09 9.80 2.19
CA SER A 51 0.39 9.99 0.93
C SER A 51 0.87 11.26 0.24
N LEU A 52 0.96 11.19 -1.07
CA LEU A 52 1.19 12.35 -1.91
C LEU A 52 -0.16 12.85 -2.42
N TRP A 53 -0.39 14.15 -2.23
CA TRP A 53 -1.57 14.85 -2.70
C TRP A 53 -1.19 15.80 -3.82
N PHE A 54 -1.79 15.63 -4.98
CA PHE A 54 -1.65 16.56 -6.08
C PHE A 54 -2.95 17.32 -6.26
N ILE A 55 -2.87 18.63 -6.08
CA ILE A 55 -4.00 19.55 -6.17
C ILE A 55 -3.79 20.49 -7.35
N SER A 56 -4.80 20.66 -8.18
CA SER A 56 -4.74 21.49 -9.37
C SER A 56 -6.03 22.28 -9.57
N LYS A 57 -5.92 23.61 -9.81
CA LYS A 57 -7.04 24.46 -10.24
C LYS A 57 -7.39 24.28 -11.72
N ARG A 58 -6.55 23.57 -12.48
CA ARG A 58 -6.74 23.33 -13.93
C ARG A 58 -6.40 21.88 -14.21
N LYS A 59 -7.27 21.00 -13.75
CA LYS A 59 -7.16 19.56 -14.02
C LYS A 59 -7.31 19.28 -15.51
N LYS A 60 -6.61 18.30 -16.00
CA LYS A 60 -6.78 17.81 -17.38
C LYS A 60 -7.97 16.87 -17.50
N GLN A 61 -8.35 16.20 -16.41
CA GLN A 61 -9.53 15.34 -16.29
C GLN A 61 -10.49 15.93 -15.24
N PRO A 62 -11.35 16.92 -15.61
CA PRO A 62 -12.33 17.51 -14.69
C PRO A 62 -13.30 16.45 -14.14
N GLY A 63 -13.70 16.58 -12.88
CA GLY A 63 -14.63 15.69 -12.20
C GLY A 63 -14.04 14.30 -11.87
N LYS A 64 -12.75 14.05 -12.15
CA LYS A 64 -12.08 12.76 -11.92
C LYS A 64 -10.86 12.93 -11.04
N THR A 65 -10.54 11.93 -10.25
CA THR A 65 -9.33 11.86 -9.43
C THR A 65 -8.63 10.53 -9.68
N LEU A 66 -7.31 10.58 -9.89
CA LEU A 66 -6.48 9.39 -10.00
C LEU A 66 -6.08 8.92 -8.60
N PHE A 67 -6.24 7.63 -8.33
CA PHE A 67 -5.72 6.95 -7.14
C PHE A 67 -4.65 5.96 -7.54
N ILE A 68 -3.48 6.01 -6.87
CA ILE A 68 -2.38 5.06 -7.05
C ILE A 68 -2.04 4.46 -5.70
N ASP A 69 -1.99 3.14 -5.63
CA ASP A 69 -1.52 2.39 -4.47
C ASP A 69 -0.08 1.91 -4.70
N ALA A 70 0.87 2.70 -4.25
CA ALA A 70 2.30 2.40 -4.37
C ALA A 70 2.87 1.71 -3.11
N ARG A 71 2.03 1.28 -2.15
CA ARG A 71 2.50 0.72 -0.86
C ARG A 71 3.39 -0.51 -1.00
N LYS A 72 3.24 -1.27 -2.08
CA LYS A 72 4.07 -2.45 -2.38
C LYS A 72 5.34 -2.12 -3.17
N MET A 73 5.54 -0.86 -3.57
CA MET A 73 6.70 -0.42 -4.35
C MET A 73 7.94 -0.19 -3.50
N GLY A 74 9.07 -0.03 -4.17
CA GLY A 74 10.36 0.20 -3.54
C GLY A 74 11.04 -1.08 -3.10
N VAL A 75 12.30 -0.93 -2.72
CA VAL A 75 13.17 -1.99 -2.21
C VAL A 75 13.74 -1.58 -0.86
N MET A 76 13.97 -2.56 0.01
CA MET A 76 14.61 -2.29 1.30
C MET A 76 16.12 -2.18 1.10
N VAL A 77 16.68 -0.99 1.31
CA VAL A 77 18.13 -0.74 1.25
C VAL A 77 18.80 -0.96 2.60
N SER A 78 18.01 -1.01 3.67
CA SER A 78 18.45 -1.40 5.00
C SER A 78 17.26 -1.96 5.80
N ARG A 79 17.50 -2.42 7.04
CA ARG A 79 16.41 -2.89 7.93
C ARG A 79 15.33 -1.85 8.21
N LYS A 80 15.62 -0.56 8.02
CA LYS A 80 14.75 0.56 8.41
C LYS A 80 14.40 1.50 7.25
N LEU A 81 15.08 1.38 6.11
CA LEU A 81 14.94 2.32 5.00
C LEU A 81 14.55 1.60 3.72
N ARG A 82 13.53 2.11 3.09
CA ARG A 82 13.06 1.74 1.75
C ARG A 82 13.37 2.85 0.76
N GLU A 83 13.72 2.50 -0.47
CA GLU A 83 13.96 3.43 -1.57
C GLU A 83 13.06 3.06 -2.75
N LEU A 84 12.49 4.06 -3.42
CA LEU A 84 11.83 3.84 -4.71
C LEU A 84 12.90 3.69 -5.79
N THR A 85 12.73 2.71 -6.66
CA THR A 85 13.69 2.47 -7.74
C THR A 85 13.50 3.47 -8.88
N ASP A 86 14.60 3.89 -9.49
CA ASP A 86 14.65 4.86 -10.59
C ASP A 86 15.13 4.26 -11.92
N GLY A 87 15.41 2.96 -11.94
CA GLY A 87 15.90 2.25 -13.12
C GLY A 87 17.40 2.39 -13.37
N THR A 88 18.18 2.89 -12.40
CA THR A 88 19.63 3.07 -12.57
C THR A 88 20.46 1.95 -11.96
N LYS A 89 19.92 1.22 -10.97
CA LYS A 89 20.64 0.18 -10.23
C LYS A 89 20.37 -1.20 -10.83
N GLU A 90 21.41 -1.84 -11.35
CA GLU A 90 21.33 -3.17 -11.97
C GLU A 90 20.95 -4.30 -11.00
N GLU A 91 21.13 -4.10 -9.70
CA GLU A 91 20.75 -5.05 -8.67
C GLU A 91 19.22 -5.18 -8.49
N TYR A 92 18.43 -4.19 -8.95
CA TYR A 92 16.99 -4.18 -8.85
C TYR A 92 16.34 -4.46 -10.20
N LYS A 93 15.93 -5.71 -10.41
CA LYS A 93 15.29 -6.19 -11.63
C LYS A 93 13.88 -6.71 -11.35
N ASN A 94 13.03 -6.59 -12.35
CA ASN A 94 11.75 -7.27 -12.42
C ASN A 94 11.96 -8.75 -12.78
N GLU A 95 10.90 -9.55 -12.68
CA GLU A 95 10.91 -10.97 -13.04
C GLU A 95 11.31 -11.23 -14.50
N ASP A 96 11.01 -10.28 -15.39
CA ASP A 96 11.37 -10.31 -16.83
C ASP A 96 12.82 -9.87 -17.10
N GLY A 97 13.61 -9.55 -16.06
CA GLY A 97 15.00 -9.10 -16.15
C GLY A 97 15.18 -7.62 -16.47
N THR A 98 14.11 -6.86 -16.71
CA THR A 98 14.19 -5.40 -16.90
C THR A 98 14.52 -4.68 -15.61
N LEU A 99 15.14 -3.50 -15.70
CA LEU A 99 15.44 -2.66 -14.54
C LEU A 99 14.14 -2.18 -13.89
N LYS A 100 14.03 -2.39 -12.59
CA LYS A 100 12.88 -1.93 -11.81
C LYS A 100 12.91 -0.40 -11.70
N ASN A 101 11.83 0.26 -12.09
CA ASN A 101 11.69 1.71 -12.07
C ASN A 101 10.31 2.12 -11.55
N ASP A 102 10.18 2.20 -10.24
CA ASP A 102 8.94 2.58 -9.56
C ASP A 102 8.54 4.02 -9.88
N ILE A 103 9.51 4.92 -9.93
CA ILE A 103 9.28 6.34 -10.22
C ILE A 103 8.70 6.51 -11.62
N LYS A 104 9.29 5.85 -12.61
CA LYS A 104 8.79 5.88 -13.99
C LYS A 104 7.39 5.27 -14.08
N LYS A 105 7.12 4.16 -13.41
CA LYS A 105 5.80 3.53 -13.40
C LYS A 105 4.71 4.47 -12.87
N ILE A 106 4.98 5.18 -11.77
CA ILE A 106 4.06 6.19 -11.23
C ILE A 106 3.86 7.34 -12.23
N ALA A 107 4.95 7.85 -12.81
CA ALA A 107 4.90 8.96 -13.75
C ALA A 107 4.16 8.60 -15.04
N ASP A 108 4.40 7.42 -15.61
CA ASP A 108 3.71 6.92 -16.81
C ASP A 108 2.21 6.73 -16.54
N THR A 109 1.83 6.22 -15.36
CA THR A 109 0.43 6.11 -14.94
C THR A 109 -0.26 7.47 -14.87
N TYR A 110 0.39 8.47 -14.29
CA TYR A 110 -0.14 9.84 -14.26
C TYR A 110 -0.25 10.43 -15.67
N ASN A 111 0.74 10.23 -16.53
CA ASN A 111 0.71 10.72 -17.91
C ASN A 111 -0.41 10.07 -18.74
N ALA A 112 -0.64 8.76 -18.56
CA ALA A 112 -1.76 8.05 -19.18
C ALA A 112 -3.12 8.58 -18.67
N TYR A 113 -3.24 8.89 -17.38
CA TYR A 113 -4.43 9.55 -16.83
C TYR A 113 -4.67 10.92 -17.46
N VAL A 114 -3.63 11.74 -17.56
CA VAL A 114 -3.71 13.09 -18.16
C VAL A 114 -4.13 13.04 -19.63
N SER A 115 -3.64 12.05 -20.39
CA SER A 115 -4.01 11.85 -21.80
C SER A 115 -5.37 11.15 -22.00
N GLY A 116 -5.98 10.64 -20.91
CA GLY A 116 -7.27 9.93 -20.98
C GLY A 116 -7.17 8.50 -21.51
N THR A 117 -5.96 7.93 -21.56
CA THR A 117 -5.69 6.56 -22.05
C THR A 117 -5.46 5.56 -20.93
N LEU A 118 -5.56 6.00 -19.65
CA LEU A 118 -5.33 5.13 -18.51
C LEU A 118 -6.45 4.09 -18.37
N GLU A 119 -6.06 2.84 -18.33
CA GLU A 119 -6.89 1.73 -17.89
C GLU A 119 -6.66 1.48 -16.38
N ASN A 120 -7.75 1.21 -15.65
CA ASN A 120 -7.66 0.86 -14.23
C ASN A 120 -6.95 -0.48 -14.07
N VAL A 121 -6.00 -0.55 -13.14
CA VAL A 121 -5.25 -1.77 -12.81
C VAL A 121 -5.57 -2.17 -11.38
N LYS A 122 -6.24 -3.32 -11.20
CA LYS A 122 -6.60 -3.84 -9.87
C LYS A 122 -5.37 -3.93 -8.95
N GLY A 123 -5.53 -3.44 -7.74
CA GLY A 123 -4.47 -3.41 -6.74
C GLY A 123 -3.41 -2.33 -6.95
N PHE A 124 -3.46 -1.54 -8.04
CA PHE A 124 -2.44 -0.55 -8.33
C PHE A 124 -3.00 0.84 -8.61
N CYS A 125 -3.86 1.03 -9.61
CA CYS A 125 -4.39 2.35 -9.93
C CYS A 125 -5.85 2.31 -10.40
N ALA A 126 -6.58 3.38 -10.07
CA ALA A 126 -7.95 3.57 -10.54
C ALA A 126 -8.28 5.06 -10.65
N VAL A 127 -9.17 5.37 -11.57
CA VAL A 127 -9.77 6.70 -11.70
C VAL A 127 -11.18 6.64 -11.12
N ALA A 128 -11.49 7.57 -10.20
CA ALA A 128 -12.83 7.70 -9.64
C ALA A 128 -13.41 9.09 -9.92
N THR A 129 -14.73 9.14 -10.11
CA THR A 129 -15.48 10.38 -10.25
C THR A 129 -15.76 11.02 -8.89
N THR A 130 -16.10 12.31 -8.89
CA THR A 130 -16.52 13.03 -7.67
C THR A 130 -17.69 12.35 -6.97
N GLU A 131 -18.66 11.81 -7.74
CA GLU A 131 -19.82 11.09 -7.21
C GLU A 131 -19.43 9.76 -6.54
N GLU A 132 -18.49 9.03 -7.11
CA GLU A 132 -17.96 7.79 -6.50
C GLU A 132 -17.21 8.10 -5.21
N ILE A 133 -16.43 9.17 -5.17
CA ILE A 133 -15.75 9.64 -3.95
C ILE A 133 -16.77 10.07 -2.89
N ALA A 134 -17.82 10.76 -3.26
CA ALA A 134 -18.89 11.14 -2.35
C ALA A 134 -19.60 9.93 -1.72
N LYS A 135 -19.84 8.85 -2.49
CA LYS A 135 -20.39 7.58 -1.99
C LYS A 135 -19.47 6.88 -0.99
N GLN A 136 -18.20 7.23 -0.97
CA GLN A 136 -17.20 6.72 -0.03
C GLN A 136 -16.90 7.71 1.12
N ASP A 137 -17.89 8.58 1.46
CA ASP A 137 -17.77 9.59 2.52
C ASP A 137 -16.55 10.49 2.38
N TYR A 138 -16.16 10.80 1.14
CA TYR A 138 -14.97 11.59 0.81
C TYR A 138 -13.66 11.03 1.43
N ILE A 139 -13.61 9.74 1.69
CA ILE A 139 -12.39 9.06 2.08
C ILE A 139 -11.54 8.86 0.81
N LEU A 140 -10.28 9.31 0.87
CA LEU A 140 -9.38 9.33 -0.29
C LEU A 140 -8.29 8.24 -0.21
N THR A 141 -8.50 7.19 0.55
CA THR A 141 -7.55 6.06 0.67
C THR A 141 -7.54 5.26 -0.64
N PRO A 142 -6.41 5.23 -1.39
CA PRO A 142 -6.35 4.58 -2.71
C PRO A 142 -6.82 3.13 -2.73
N GLY A 143 -6.52 2.34 -1.70
CA GLY A 143 -6.94 0.95 -1.60
C GLY A 143 -8.46 0.70 -1.69
N ARG A 144 -9.29 1.73 -1.45
CA ARG A 144 -10.76 1.62 -1.62
C ARG A 144 -11.19 1.67 -3.09
N TYR A 145 -10.37 2.28 -3.95
CA TYR A 145 -10.70 2.52 -5.36
C TYR A 145 -10.01 1.54 -6.30
N VAL A 146 -8.77 1.14 -5.99
CA VAL A 146 -8.00 0.25 -6.86
C VAL A 146 -8.45 -1.21 -6.81
N GLY A 147 -9.30 -1.58 -5.83
CA GLY A 147 -9.73 -2.96 -5.64
C GLY A 147 -8.62 -3.86 -5.09
N ILE A 148 -8.89 -5.16 -5.09
CA ILE A 148 -7.93 -6.19 -4.65
C ILE A 148 -7.32 -6.79 -5.91
N GLU A 149 -5.99 -6.90 -5.90
CA GLU A 149 -5.25 -7.65 -6.91
C GLU A 149 -5.76 -9.11 -6.93
N GLU A 150 -6.09 -9.62 -8.09
CA GLU A 150 -6.47 -11.03 -8.23
C GLU A 150 -5.26 -11.86 -7.82
N GLN A 151 -5.38 -12.56 -6.69
CA GLN A 151 -4.41 -13.58 -6.34
C GLN A 151 -4.53 -14.67 -7.41
N GLN A 152 -3.43 -15.02 -8.05
CA GLN A 152 -3.40 -16.23 -8.85
C GLN A 152 -3.77 -17.37 -7.91
N ASP A 153 -4.85 -18.06 -8.26
CA ASP A 153 -5.25 -19.29 -7.58
C ASP A 153 -4.06 -20.25 -7.75
N ASP A 154 -3.49 -20.69 -6.64
CA ASP A 154 -2.37 -21.65 -6.65
C ASP A 154 -2.82 -23.04 -7.15
N GLY A 155 -4.11 -23.19 -7.46
CA GLY A 155 -4.70 -24.40 -7.99
C GLY A 155 -4.78 -25.56 -6.96
N GLU A 156 -4.35 -25.31 -5.71
CA GLU A 156 -4.48 -26.28 -4.62
C GLU A 156 -5.93 -26.23 -4.09
N PRO A 157 -6.69 -27.34 -4.16
CA PRO A 157 -8.04 -27.38 -3.60
C PRO A 157 -8.05 -26.98 -2.12
N PHE A 158 -9.06 -26.20 -1.71
CA PHE A 158 -9.15 -25.67 -0.34
C PHE A 158 -9.04 -26.78 0.72
N GLU A 159 -9.66 -27.95 0.49
CA GLU A 159 -9.63 -29.06 1.43
C GLU A 159 -8.23 -29.66 1.58
N GLU A 160 -7.46 -29.77 0.50
CA GLU A 160 -6.08 -30.26 0.52
C GLU A 160 -5.16 -29.27 1.24
N LYS A 161 -5.31 -27.99 0.93
CA LYS A 161 -4.58 -26.90 1.59
C LYS A 161 -4.86 -26.85 3.08
N MET A 162 -6.13 -26.98 3.49
CA MET A 162 -6.54 -27.02 4.89
C MET A 162 -6.00 -28.26 5.61
N ALA A 163 -6.05 -29.43 4.99
CA ALA A 163 -5.51 -30.65 5.56
C ALA A 163 -3.98 -30.55 5.80
N ARG A 164 -3.25 -30.02 4.82
CA ARG A 164 -1.82 -29.78 4.92
C ARG A 164 -1.48 -28.76 6.03
N LEU A 165 -2.15 -27.61 6.04
CA LEU A 165 -1.89 -26.56 7.03
C LEU A 165 -2.26 -26.97 8.46
N THR A 166 -3.34 -27.73 8.63
CA THR A 166 -3.74 -28.27 9.95
C THR A 166 -2.77 -29.32 10.44
N SER A 167 -2.22 -30.15 9.56
CA SER A 167 -1.17 -31.10 9.91
C SER A 167 0.11 -30.38 10.35
N GLU A 168 0.56 -29.41 9.58
CA GLU A 168 1.73 -28.59 9.87
C GLU A 168 1.58 -27.81 11.19
N LEU A 169 0.40 -27.26 11.45
CA LEU A 169 0.07 -26.60 12.71
C LEU A 169 0.13 -27.58 13.90
N SER A 170 -0.38 -28.80 13.73
CA SER A 170 -0.31 -29.85 14.76
C SER A 170 1.14 -30.20 15.12
N ASP A 171 2.01 -30.34 14.11
CA ASP A 171 3.43 -30.61 14.32
C ASP A 171 4.14 -29.45 15.05
N LEU A 172 3.80 -28.21 14.71
CA LEU A 172 4.31 -27.02 15.39
C LEU A 172 3.86 -26.96 16.86
N PHE A 173 2.64 -27.35 17.17
CA PHE A 173 2.17 -27.45 18.56
C PHE A 173 2.95 -28.52 19.35
N VAL A 174 3.22 -29.68 18.76
CA VAL A 174 4.05 -30.70 19.40
C VAL A 174 5.47 -30.19 19.68
N GLN A 175 6.07 -29.48 18.72
CA GLN A 175 7.39 -28.87 18.91
C GLN A 175 7.36 -27.78 20.00
N SER A 176 6.32 -26.95 20.02
CA SER A 176 6.14 -25.90 21.05
C SER A 176 6.10 -26.50 22.45
N HIS A 177 5.28 -27.53 22.67
CA HIS A 177 5.19 -28.21 23.97
C HIS A 177 6.51 -28.86 24.39
N LYS A 178 7.25 -29.43 23.42
CA LYS A 178 8.57 -30.01 23.71
C LYS A 178 9.55 -28.92 24.16
N LEU A 179 9.61 -27.80 23.44
CA LEU A 179 10.47 -26.66 23.79
C LEU A 179 10.07 -26.05 25.14
N GLU A 180 8.79 -25.95 25.44
CA GLU A 180 8.30 -25.51 26.74
C GLU A 180 8.80 -26.40 27.88
N ALA A 181 8.71 -27.73 27.70
CA ALA A 181 9.20 -28.68 28.69
C ALA A 181 10.72 -28.55 28.87
N GLU A 182 11.49 -28.40 27.79
CA GLU A 182 12.94 -28.21 27.87
C GLU A 182 13.32 -26.91 28.58
N ILE A 183 12.57 -25.82 28.36
CA ILE A 183 12.79 -24.54 29.05
C ILE A 183 12.53 -24.70 30.56
N LYS A 184 11.40 -25.35 30.94
CA LYS A 184 11.07 -25.62 32.34
C LYS A 184 12.14 -26.45 33.03
N GLU A 185 12.62 -27.50 32.38
CA GLU A 185 13.69 -28.35 32.92
C GLU A 185 15.01 -27.57 33.14
N LYS A 186 15.41 -26.77 32.12
CA LYS A 186 16.66 -26.00 32.21
C LYS A 186 16.56 -24.86 33.24
N LEU A 187 15.43 -24.20 33.36
CA LEU A 187 15.23 -23.17 34.38
C LEU A 187 15.17 -23.79 35.79
N GLY A 188 14.49 -24.92 35.95
CA GLY A 188 14.50 -25.67 37.23
C GLY A 188 15.88 -26.06 37.68
N ALA A 189 16.77 -26.49 36.74
CA ALA A 189 18.16 -26.87 37.04
C ALA A 189 19.02 -25.71 37.59
N ILE A 190 18.64 -24.46 37.32
CA ILE A 190 19.30 -23.25 37.82
C ILE A 190 18.50 -22.53 38.91
N GLY A 191 17.43 -23.19 39.43
CA GLY A 191 16.66 -22.71 40.61
C GLY A 191 15.54 -21.72 40.27
N TYR A 192 15.09 -21.63 39.01
CA TYR A 192 13.93 -20.83 38.62
C TYR A 192 12.78 -21.73 38.19
N GLU A 193 11.59 -21.52 38.77
CA GLU A 193 10.35 -22.22 38.38
C GLU A 193 9.46 -21.29 37.55
N ILE A 194 8.83 -21.83 36.43
CA ILE A 194 7.82 -21.16 35.60
C ILE A 194 6.62 -22.09 35.35
#